data_d184714f9bc93e6bcdc952e531afd58b
#
_entry.id   d184714f9bc93e6bcdc952e531afd58b
#
_cell.length_a   1.000
_cell.length_b   1.000
_cell.length_c   1.000
_cell.angle_alpha   90.00
_cell.angle_beta   90.00
_cell.angle_gamma   90.00
#
_symmetry.space_group_name_H-M   'P 1'
#
loop_
_entity.id
_entity.type
_entity.pdbx_description
1 polymer ?
#
loop_
_entity_poly.entity_id
_entity_poly.type
_entity_poly.pdbx_seq_one_letter_code
_entity_poly.pdbx_strand_id
1 'polypeptide(L)'
;MRFAFAVLAVLAAASSPVRAEDDAPVGEKGRPAEKGTLGVGIIVGEPTGICAKIYLAKDRALQIAAGSAFISNGLQLHADYVFHPWILQDRDSFVLPVYLGPGVRFIDYGGGSQGDSHFAAGLRGVIGMLFDFKNAPLDAFLELAGIVEYDFKSGNGAGAALNFGGGVRYYF
;
A
#
# COMPACT_ATOMS: atom_id res chain seq x y z
N MET A 1 -11.30 22.70 12.60
CA MET A 1 -11.38 23.55 11.39
C MET A 1 -10.93 22.72 10.17
N ARG A 2 -11.74 22.60 9.22
CA ARG A 2 -11.85 21.88 7.97
C ARG A 2 -10.54 21.65 7.20
N PHE A 3 -10.05 20.42 7.19
CA PHE A 3 -9.19 19.87 6.13
C PHE A 3 -9.86 18.62 5.54
N ALA A 4 -10.98 18.84 4.90
CA ALA A 4 -11.54 17.91 3.95
C ALA A 4 -11.33 18.54 2.56
N PHE A 5 -10.86 17.75 1.58
CA PHE A 5 -10.62 18.06 0.17
C PHE A 5 -9.17 18.33 -0.24
N ALA A 6 -8.40 17.25 -0.36
CA ALA A 6 -7.28 17.20 -1.31
C ALA A 6 -6.91 15.79 -1.80
N VAL A 7 -7.73 14.77 -1.55
CA VAL A 7 -7.39 13.37 -1.93
C VAL A 7 -8.02 12.94 -3.27
N LEU A 8 -8.89 13.75 -3.87
CA LEU A 8 -9.69 13.32 -5.05
C LEU A 8 -9.09 13.70 -6.42
N ALA A 9 -7.93 14.35 -6.49
CA ALA A 9 -7.43 14.90 -7.76
C ALA A 9 -6.36 14.07 -8.47
N VAL A 10 -5.90 12.93 -7.93
CA VAL A 10 -4.82 12.13 -8.56
C VAL A 10 -5.35 10.96 -9.39
N LEU A 11 -6.62 10.63 -9.31
CA LEU A 11 -7.20 9.43 -9.95
C LEU A 11 -7.59 9.61 -11.44
N ALA A 12 -7.47 10.80 -12.03
CA ALA A 12 -8.00 11.07 -13.37
C ALA A 12 -6.99 11.01 -14.53
N ALA A 13 -5.72 10.68 -14.29
CA ALA A 13 -4.68 10.81 -15.32
C ALA A 13 -4.01 9.50 -15.79
N ALA A 14 -4.53 8.33 -15.46
CA ALA A 14 -3.87 7.06 -15.81
C ALA A 14 -4.75 6.10 -16.63
N SER A 15 -5.45 6.59 -17.64
CA SER A 15 -6.14 5.75 -18.63
C SER A 15 -5.39 5.67 -19.96
N SER A 16 -4.13 5.25 -19.93
CA SER A 16 -3.47 4.74 -21.14
C SER A 16 -3.29 3.24 -20.99
N PRO A 17 -3.80 2.40 -21.92
CA PRO A 17 -3.55 0.96 -21.85
C PRO A 17 -2.06 0.71 -22.07
N VAL A 18 -1.37 0.28 -21.03
CA VAL A 18 -0.02 -0.29 -21.17
C VAL A 18 -0.20 -1.61 -21.90
N ARG A 19 0.21 -1.62 -23.18
CA ARG A 19 0.22 -2.79 -24.03
C ARG A 19 1.19 -3.81 -23.41
N ALA A 20 0.65 -4.95 -22.98
CA ALA A 20 1.46 -6.07 -22.52
C ALA A 20 2.29 -6.59 -23.69
N GLU A 21 3.59 -6.65 -23.53
CA GLU A 21 4.49 -7.35 -24.42
C GLU A 21 4.66 -8.77 -23.88
N ASP A 22 4.32 -9.74 -24.71
CA ASP A 22 4.23 -11.18 -24.38
C ASP A 22 5.60 -11.80 -24.05
N ASP A 23 5.52 -12.90 -23.25
CA ASP A 23 6.54 -13.90 -22.96
C ASP A 23 7.69 -13.55 -22.02
N ALA A 24 7.41 -13.66 -20.71
CA ALA A 24 8.46 -13.80 -19.71
C ALA A 24 8.51 -15.26 -19.18
N PRO A 25 9.67 -15.95 -19.20
CA PRO A 25 9.80 -17.29 -18.64
C PRO A 25 9.63 -17.31 -17.11
N VAL A 26 9.19 -18.46 -16.61
CA VAL A 26 8.99 -18.76 -15.19
C VAL A 26 10.27 -18.42 -14.40
N GLY A 27 10.16 -17.49 -13.44
CA GLY A 27 11.28 -17.00 -12.62
C GLY A 27 11.63 -15.54 -12.88
N GLU A 28 11.05 -14.88 -13.86
CA GLU A 28 11.26 -13.45 -14.14
C GLU A 28 10.37 -12.54 -13.30
N LYS A 29 10.94 -11.38 -12.99
CA LYS A 29 10.31 -10.24 -12.33
C LYS A 29 9.06 -9.83 -13.09
N GLY A 30 7.91 -9.73 -12.44
CA GLY A 30 6.78 -9.21 -13.17
C GLY A 30 5.45 -9.39 -12.49
N ARG A 31 4.46 -8.81 -13.13
CA ARG A 31 3.07 -8.95 -12.77
C ARG A 31 2.62 -10.36 -13.10
N PRO A 32 2.08 -11.10 -12.11
CA PRO A 32 1.83 -12.53 -12.25
C PRO A 32 0.60 -12.88 -13.07
N ALA A 33 -0.37 -11.99 -13.18
CA ALA A 33 -1.61 -12.24 -13.93
C ALA A 33 -2.01 -11.03 -14.78
N GLU A 34 -2.61 -11.29 -15.93
CA GLU A 34 -3.22 -10.26 -16.78
C GLU A 34 -4.52 -9.76 -16.14
N LYS A 35 -4.41 -8.72 -15.33
CA LYS A 35 -5.54 -8.02 -14.70
C LYS A 35 -5.51 -6.55 -15.07
N GLY A 36 -6.56 -5.82 -14.78
CA GLY A 36 -6.57 -4.36 -14.87
C GLY A 36 -5.40 -3.71 -14.13
N THR A 37 -4.98 -2.53 -14.49
CA THR A 37 -3.80 -1.86 -13.90
C THR A 37 -4.07 -1.23 -12.55
N LEU A 38 -5.34 -0.99 -12.22
CA LEU A 38 -5.79 -0.36 -10.97
C LEU A 38 -6.54 -1.39 -10.11
N GLY A 39 -6.02 -1.65 -8.93
CA GLY A 39 -6.70 -2.42 -7.88
C GLY A 39 -7.18 -1.51 -6.77
N VAL A 40 -8.42 -1.70 -6.32
CA VAL A 40 -9.01 -0.97 -5.18
C VAL A 40 -9.57 -1.99 -4.20
N GLY A 41 -9.43 -1.75 -2.91
CA GLY A 41 -9.86 -2.71 -1.90
C GLY A 41 -9.85 -2.20 -0.48
N ILE A 42 -9.82 -3.15 0.44
CA ILE A 42 -9.77 -2.90 1.87
C ILE A 42 -8.49 -3.46 2.46
N ILE A 43 -7.99 -2.79 3.49
CA ILE A 43 -6.88 -3.22 4.33
C ILE A 43 -7.34 -3.29 5.78
N VAL A 44 -6.89 -4.32 6.49
CA VAL A 44 -7.11 -4.54 7.93
C VAL A 44 -5.75 -4.64 8.60
N GLY A 45 -5.58 -3.92 9.69
CA GLY A 45 -4.33 -3.82 10.44
C GLY A 45 -3.99 -2.36 10.75
N GLU A 46 -2.76 -1.95 10.46
CA GLU A 46 -2.29 -0.56 10.59
C GLU A 46 -1.93 0.03 9.20
N PRO A 47 -2.87 0.75 8.55
CA PRO A 47 -4.20 1.14 9.00
C PRO A 47 -5.27 0.09 8.67
N THR A 48 -6.45 0.24 9.25
CA THR A 48 -7.68 -0.41 8.78
C THR A 48 -8.51 0.60 8.00
N GLY A 49 -8.78 0.30 6.72
CA GLY A 49 -9.48 1.23 5.83
C GLY A 49 -9.48 0.79 4.37
N ILE A 50 -9.31 1.76 3.48
CA ILE A 50 -9.29 1.54 2.04
C ILE A 50 -7.85 1.51 1.52
N CYS A 51 -7.63 0.73 0.46
CA CYS A 51 -6.34 0.68 -0.23
C CYS A 51 -6.51 0.66 -1.74
N ALA A 52 -5.48 1.11 -2.44
CA ALA A 52 -5.38 1.04 -3.89
C ALA A 52 -3.96 0.66 -4.30
N LYS A 53 -3.84 0.00 -5.46
CA LYS A 53 -2.56 -0.33 -6.09
C LYS A 53 -2.65 -0.06 -7.57
N ILE A 54 -1.67 0.67 -8.11
CA ILE A 54 -1.56 1.00 -9.53
C ILE A 54 -0.26 0.43 -10.04
N TYR A 55 -0.33 -0.49 -11.00
CA TYR A 55 0.85 -1.00 -11.68
C TYR A 55 1.37 0.03 -12.70
N LEU A 56 2.62 0.44 -12.53
CA LEU A 56 3.33 1.36 -13.40
C LEU A 56 4.16 0.64 -14.47
N ALA A 57 4.55 -0.59 -14.17
CA ALA A 57 5.25 -1.51 -15.05
C ALA A 57 4.96 -2.95 -14.59
N LYS A 58 5.47 -3.94 -15.33
CA LYS A 58 5.28 -5.37 -14.99
C LYS A 58 5.77 -5.71 -13.58
N ASP A 59 6.85 -5.09 -13.12
CA ASP A 59 7.53 -5.36 -11.85
C ASP A 59 7.38 -4.25 -10.80
N ARG A 60 6.64 -3.17 -11.08
CA ARG A 60 6.58 -1.97 -10.25
C ARG A 60 5.17 -1.45 -10.09
N ALA A 61 4.84 -1.04 -8.88
CA ALA A 61 3.55 -0.45 -8.58
C ALA A 61 3.66 0.66 -7.53
N LEU A 62 2.69 1.55 -7.55
CA LEU A 62 2.40 2.46 -6.45
C LEU A 62 1.23 1.88 -5.67
N GLN A 63 1.36 1.75 -4.36
CA GLN A 63 0.25 1.39 -3.48
C GLN A 63 0.01 2.47 -2.44
N ILE A 64 -1.26 2.69 -2.10
CA ILE A 64 -1.72 3.74 -1.20
C ILE A 64 -2.75 3.11 -0.28
N ALA A 65 -2.73 3.46 1.00
CA ALA A 65 -3.83 3.13 1.91
C ALA A 65 -4.11 4.27 2.89
N ALA A 66 -5.38 4.38 3.24
CA ALA A 66 -5.87 5.35 4.20
C ALA A 66 -6.90 4.70 5.12
N GLY A 67 -6.82 5.02 6.41
CA GLY A 67 -7.73 4.45 7.39
C GLY A 67 -7.36 4.79 8.83
N SER A 68 -8.04 4.14 9.75
CA SER A 68 -7.80 4.29 11.17
C SER A 68 -6.62 3.44 11.60
N ALA A 69 -5.71 4.05 12.33
CA ALA A 69 -4.58 3.40 12.98
C ALA A 69 -4.97 3.07 14.42
N PHE A 70 -5.32 1.80 14.70
CA PHE A 70 -5.84 1.41 16.03
C PHE A 70 -4.76 1.40 17.11
N ILE A 71 -3.56 0.94 16.78
CA ILE A 71 -2.44 0.90 17.74
C ILE A 71 -1.93 2.30 18.00
N SER A 72 -1.80 3.09 16.94
CA SER A 72 -1.28 4.46 16.99
C SER A 72 -2.38 5.49 17.33
N ASN A 73 -3.64 5.08 17.40
CA ASN A 73 -4.80 5.90 17.74
C ASN A 73 -4.91 7.18 16.91
N GLY A 74 -5.04 7.01 15.57
CA GLY A 74 -5.11 8.16 14.66
C GLY A 74 -5.64 7.82 13.28
N LEU A 75 -5.67 8.83 12.41
CA LEU A 75 -5.95 8.67 10.99
C LEU A 75 -4.61 8.57 10.24
N GLN A 76 -4.39 7.47 9.55
CA GLN A 76 -3.16 7.20 8.81
C GLN A 76 -3.39 7.21 7.31
N LEU A 77 -2.44 7.79 6.59
CA LEU A 77 -2.27 7.69 5.15
C LEU A 77 -0.85 7.23 4.86
N HIS A 78 -0.67 6.27 3.96
CA HIS A 78 0.65 5.96 3.44
C HIS A 78 0.64 5.73 1.93
N ALA A 79 1.81 5.92 1.31
CA ALA A 79 2.06 5.63 -0.10
C ALA A 79 3.43 4.95 -0.24
N ASP A 80 3.46 3.80 -0.93
CA ASP A 80 4.65 2.99 -1.12
C ASP A 80 4.90 2.75 -2.61
N TYR A 81 6.15 2.91 -3.05
CA TYR A 81 6.60 2.50 -4.38
C TYR A 81 7.23 1.11 -4.25
N VAL A 82 6.57 0.10 -4.81
CA VAL A 82 6.94 -1.30 -4.59
C VAL A 82 7.45 -1.98 -5.85
N PHE A 83 8.43 -2.84 -5.65
CA PHE A 83 9.01 -3.74 -6.66
C PHE A 83 8.59 -5.17 -6.34
N HIS A 84 8.41 -6.00 -7.38
CA HIS A 84 8.10 -7.43 -7.27
C HIS A 84 9.30 -8.26 -7.75
N PRO A 85 10.35 -8.42 -6.91
CA PRO A 85 11.60 -9.03 -7.34
C PRO A 85 11.54 -10.56 -7.45
N TRP A 86 10.62 -11.21 -6.74
CA TRP A 86 10.56 -12.67 -6.67
C TRP A 86 9.14 -13.21 -6.77
N ILE A 87 9.00 -14.32 -7.45
CA ILE A 87 7.79 -15.15 -7.44
C ILE A 87 8.13 -16.42 -6.66
N LEU A 88 7.48 -16.63 -5.51
CA LEU A 88 7.71 -17.78 -4.64
C LEU A 88 7.01 -19.03 -5.18
N GLN A 89 5.83 -18.86 -5.73
CA GLN A 89 5.04 -19.96 -6.32
C GLN A 89 4.25 -19.44 -7.51
N ASP A 90 4.17 -20.29 -8.53
CA ASP A 90 3.27 -20.14 -9.66
C ASP A 90 2.44 -21.44 -9.76
N ARG A 91 1.12 -21.31 -9.62
CA ARG A 91 0.14 -22.40 -9.68
C ARG A 91 -0.92 -22.07 -10.72
N ASP A 92 -1.70 -23.05 -11.14
CA ASP A 92 -2.77 -22.83 -12.11
C ASP A 92 -3.83 -21.83 -11.65
N SER A 93 -4.05 -21.69 -10.32
CA SER A 93 -5.07 -20.85 -9.74
C SER A 93 -4.57 -19.51 -9.19
N PHE A 94 -3.30 -19.41 -8.82
CA PHE A 94 -2.71 -18.19 -8.26
C PHE A 94 -1.19 -18.12 -8.48
N VAL A 95 -0.66 -16.91 -8.35
CA VAL A 95 0.78 -16.65 -8.25
C VAL A 95 1.07 -15.97 -6.90
N LEU A 96 2.23 -16.24 -6.32
CA LEU A 96 2.66 -15.73 -5.02
C LEU A 96 3.94 -14.90 -5.16
N PRO A 97 3.85 -13.64 -5.60
CA PRO A 97 5.00 -12.74 -5.62
C PRO A 97 5.25 -12.11 -4.25
N VAL A 98 6.52 -11.85 -3.98
CA VAL A 98 6.97 -10.99 -2.90
C VAL A 98 7.18 -9.59 -3.46
N TYR A 99 6.78 -8.59 -2.70
CA TYR A 99 7.08 -7.20 -3.01
C TYR A 99 7.78 -6.50 -1.86
N LEU A 100 8.55 -5.49 -2.19
CA LEU A 100 9.21 -4.62 -1.23
C LEU A 100 9.41 -3.22 -1.82
N GLY A 101 9.54 -2.22 -0.95
CA GLY A 101 9.81 -0.87 -1.45
C GLY A 101 9.82 0.21 -0.37
N PRO A 102 10.31 1.39 -0.75
CA PRO A 102 10.22 2.58 0.07
C PRO A 102 8.85 3.24 -0.03
N GLY A 103 8.49 3.96 1.01
CA GLY A 103 7.26 4.74 1.07
C GLY A 103 7.33 5.87 2.07
N VAL A 104 6.21 6.56 2.17
CA VAL A 104 5.99 7.64 3.14
C VAL A 104 4.71 7.36 3.93
N ARG A 105 4.72 7.77 5.17
CA ARG A 105 3.57 7.68 6.07
C ARG A 105 3.25 9.06 6.63
N PHE A 106 1.97 9.35 6.74
CA PHE A 106 1.43 10.49 7.44
C PHE A 106 0.39 10.01 8.43
N ILE A 107 0.45 10.50 9.65
CA ILE A 107 -0.51 10.16 10.69
C ILE A 107 -0.93 11.40 11.46
N ASP A 108 -2.23 11.52 11.65
CA ASP A 108 -2.84 12.50 12.55
C ASP A 108 -3.29 11.75 13.80
N TYR A 109 -2.55 11.91 14.87
CA TYR A 109 -2.88 11.35 16.17
C TYR A 109 -4.04 12.16 16.76
N GLY A 110 -5.23 11.56 16.80
CA GLY A 110 -6.40 12.16 17.40
C GLY A 110 -6.16 12.48 18.87
N GLY A 111 -6.35 13.73 19.25
CA GLY A 111 -6.39 14.10 20.66
C GLY A 111 -7.54 13.37 21.35
N GLY A 112 -7.25 12.39 22.22
CA GLY A 112 -8.25 11.86 23.15
C GLY A 112 -8.77 12.95 24.07
N SER A 113 -9.74 12.66 24.95
CA SER A 113 -10.48 13.64 25.76
C SER A 113 -9.65 14.64 26.58
N GLN A 114 -8.34 14.55 26.56
CA GLN A 114 -7.40 15.51 27.20
C GLN A 114 -6.07 15.69 26.44
N GLY A 115 -5.91 15.19 25.21
CA GLY A 115 -4.67 15.28 24.44
C GLY A 115 -4.81 16.25 23.26
N ASP A 116 -3.78 17.05 23.00
CA ASP A 116 -3.69 17.85 21.77
C ASP A 116 -3.48 16.92 20.59
N SER A 117 -4.26 17.11 19.52
CA SER A 117 -4.02 16.45 18.25
C SER A 117 -2.66 16.86 17.70
N HIS A 118 -1.87 15.94 17.20
CA HIS A 118 -0.58 16.20 16.61
C HIS A 118 -0.36 15.34 15.36
N PHE A 119 0.50 15.80 14.50
CA PHE A 119 0.79 15.21 13.22
C PHE A 119 2.22 14.67 13.21
N ALA A 120 2.40 13.48 12.61
CA ALA A 120 3.71 12.95 12.32
C ALA A 120 3.81 12.54 10.84
N ALA A 121 5.02 12.62 10.32
CA ALA A 121 5.37 12.14 8.98
C ALA A 121 6.62 11.28 9.06
N GLY A 122 6.70 10.24 8.24
CA GLY A 122 7.79 9.28 8.30
C GLY A 122 8.14 8.65 6.98
N LEU A 123 9.36 8.12 6.93
CA LEU A 123 9.79 7.20 5.89
C LEU A 123 9.37 5.78 6.27
N ARG A 124 8.87 5.04 5.27
CA ARG A 124 8.35 3.69 5.42
C ARG A 124 9.12 2.74 4.50
N GLY A 125 9.51 1.57 5.03
CA GLY A 125 10.00 0.45 4.23
C GLY A 125 9.04 -0.71 4.36
N VAL A 126 8.42 -1.13 3.26
CA VAL A 126 7.44 -2.22 3.24
C VAL A 126 8.03 -3.48 2.62
N ILE A 127 7.66 -4.63 3.16
CA ILE A 127 7.79 -5.95 2.55
C ILE A 127 6.47 -6.68 2.66
N GLY A 128 6.07 -7.40 1.59
CA GLY A 128 4.81 -8.13 1.61
C GLY A 128 4.77 -9.29 0.63
N MET A 129 3.72 -10.10 0.77
CA MET A 129 3.36 -11.17 -0.15
C MET A 129 2.00 -10.90 -0.76
N LEU A 130 1.86 -11.31 -2.01
CA LEU A 130 0.65 -11.14 -2.78
C LEU A 130 0.14 -12.51 -3.23
N PHE A 131 -1.11 -12.83 -2.94
CA PHE A 131 -1.85 -13.94 -3.54
C PHE A 131 -2.62 -13.39 -4.74
N ASP A 132 -2.05 -13.51 -5.91
CA ASP A 132 -2.64 -12.99 -7.14
C ASP A 132 -3.42 -14.09 -7.86
N PHE A 133 -4.76 -14.03 -7.84
CA PHE A 133 -5.63 -15.06 -8.38
C PHE A 133 -5.72 -14.97 -9.90
N LYS A 134 -5.37 -16.04 -10.64
CA LYS A 134 -5.39 -16.08 -12.10
C LYS A 134 -6.82 -16.09 -12.67
N ASN A 135 -7.76 -16.70 -11.95
CA ASN A 135 -9.13 -16.90 -12.41
C ASN A 135 -10.13 -15.82 -11.94
N ALA A 136 -9.64 -14.80 -11.23
CA ALA A 136 -10.46 -13.69 -10.75
C ALA A 136 -9.64 -12.40 -10.76
N PRO A 137 -10.24 -11.25 -11.02
CA PRO A 137 -9.56 -9.96 -10.95
C PRO A 137 -9.34 -9.48 -9.51
N LEU A 138 -8.82 -10.39 -8.68
CA LEU A 138 -8.61 -10.18 -7.24
C LEU A 138 -7.16 -10.48 -6.87
N ASP A 139 -6.67 -9.77 -5.89
CA ASP A 139 -5.53 -10.19 -5.07
C ASP A 139 -5.85 -10.14 -3.57
N ALA A 140 -5.15 -10.95 -2.80
CA ALA A 140 -5.07 -10.81 -1.36
C ALA A 140 -3.61 -10.58 -0.98
N PHE A 141 -3.33 -9.78 0.03
CA PHE A 141 -1.97 -9.44 0.42
C PHE A 141 -1.78 -9.43 1.94
N LEU A 142 -0.53 -9.66 2.32
CA LEU A 142 -0.04 -9.46 3.68
C LEU A 142 1.23 -8.60 3.60
N GLU A 143 1.38 -7.64 4.51
CA GLU A 143 2.54 -6.76 4.54
C GLU A 143 3.00 -6.43 5.96
N LEU A 144 4.30 -6.20 6.07
CA LEU A 144 4.97 -5.66 7.25
C LEU A 144 5.75 -4.43 6.82
N ALA A 145 5.72 -3.37 7.61
CA ALA A 145 6.49 -2.17 7.33
C ALA A 145 7.17 -1.61 8.57
N GLY A 146 8.44 -1.25 8.41
CA GLY A 146 9.19 -0.46 9.36
C GLY A 146 9.09 1.02 9.01
N ILE A 147 8.92 1.87 10.01
CA ILE A 147 8.74 3.31 9.84
C ILE A 147 9.71 4.04 10.77
N VAL A 148 10.34 5.07 10.23
CA VAL A 148 11.04 6.10 11.01
C VAL A 148 10.30 7.39 10.79
N GLU A 149 9.75 7.98 11.85
CA GLU A 149 8.88 9.14 11.76
C GLU A 149 9.34 10.27 12.65
N TYR A 150 8.93 11.48 12.30
CA TYR A 150 9.12 12.68 13.07
C TYR A 150 7.76 13.23 13.51
N ASP A 151 7.60 13.37 14.82
CA ASP A 151 6.42 13.96 15.44
C ASP A 151 6.61 15.48 15.54
N PHE A 152 5.69 16.22 14.97
CA PHE A 152 5.72 17.70 14.95
C PHE A 152 5.18 18.35 16.22
N LYS A 153 4.81 17.57 17.22
CA LYS A 153 4.46 18.11 18.54
C LYS A 153 5.68 18.66 19.24
N SER A 154 5.55 19.83 19.83
CA SER A 154 6.62 20.47 20.59
C SER A 154 7.14 19.55 21.71
N GLY A 155 8.43 19.23 21.68
CA GLY A 155 9.10 18.37 22.66
C GLY A 155 9.21 16.89 22.29
N ASN A 156 8.52 16.42 21.25
CA ASN A 156 8.71 15.09 20.68
C ASN A 156 9.73 15.14 19.55
N GLY A 157 10.36 14.04 19.28
CA GLY A 157 11.44 13.91 18.31
C GLY A 157 11.18 12.79 17.31
N ALA A 158 12.27 12.20 16.82
CA ALA A 158 12.21 11.03 15.96
C ALA A 158 11.72 9.80 16.72
N GLY A 159 10.85 9.02 16.10
CA GLY A 159 10.32 7.75 16.59
C GLY A 159 10.48 6.64 15.57
N ALA A 160 10.24 5.41 16.02
CA ALA A 160 10.15 4.24 15.15
C ALA A 160 8.84 3.50 15.41
N ALA A 161 8.22 2.98 14.35
CA ALA A 161 7.00 2.21 14.42
C ALA A 161 7.05 1.00 13.50
N LEU A 162 6.22 0.00 13.80
CA LEU A 162 5.99 -1.15 12.94
C LEU A 162 4.51 -1.20 12.59
N ASN A 163 4.22 -1.40 11.31
CA ASN A 163 2.87 -1.63 10.82
C ASN A 163 2.78 -3.03 10.23
N PHE A 164 1.67 -3.69 10.53
CA PHE A 164 1.27 -4.94 9.91
C PHE A 164 -0.11 -4.76 9.30
N GLY A 165 -0.31 -5.26 8.09
CA GLY A 165 -1.59 -5.18 7.40
C GLY A 165 -1.80 -6.34 6.45
N GLY A 166 -3.07 -6.59 6.16
CA GLY A 166 -3.49 -7.53 5.13
C GLY A 166 -4.80 -7.08 4.52
N GLY A 167 -5.04 -7.47 3.28
CA GLY A 167 -6.24 -7.00 2.60
C GLY A 167 -6.55 -7.74 1.32
N VAL A 168 -7.59 -7.27 0.65
CA VAL A 168 -8.04 -7.79 -0.65
C VAL A 168 -8.33 -6.61 -1.58
N ARG A 169 -7.93 -6.73 -2.85
CA ARG A 169 -8.18 -5.72 -3.89
C ARG A 169 -8.85 -6.36 -5.11
N TYR A 170 -9.74 -5.61 -5.72
CA TYR A 170 -10.34 -5.91 -7.01
C TYR A 170 -9.70 -5.03 -8.09
N TYR A 171 -9.38 -5.62 -9.25
CA TYR A 171 -8.72 -4.97 -10.37
C TYR A 171 -9.68 -4.68 -11.53
N PHE A 172 -9.51 -3.46 -12.09
CA PHE A 172 -10.29 -2.95 -13.22
C PHE A 172 -9.44 -2.83 -14.47
#